data_0458e71564df870b4eb016f47d8d6184
#
_entry.id   0458e71564df870b4eb016f47d8d6184
#
_cell.length_a   1.000
_cell.length_b   1.000
_cell.length_c   1.000
_cell.angle_alpha   90.00
_cell.angle_beta   90.00
_cell.angle_gamma   90.00
#
_symmetry.space_group_name_H-M   'P 1'
#
loop_
_entity.id
_entity.type
_entity.pdbx_description
1 polymer ?
#
loop_
_entity_poly.entity_id
_entity_poly.type
_entity_poly.pdbx_seq_one_letter_code
_entity_poly.pdbx_strand_id
1 'polypeptide(L)'
;MATIKVKRQSFTFPVAGDSVPAILQCPASEEPLSAVLLLHGFSSRKERMADSIGRALAARHVASLAIDLPLHGARDAGFEGISFQNPVAVMQKWRRAIREAHAGLAYLEAHDAVDGARIGIAGYSLGAYLATEVAAENALAHAVALAAGGDLPAQMPFAPLVRSVADPRRAVRKLAGRPLLMINGRFDRTIRPEDAQSLFDAASEPKELRWYDGGHWPPQSAIDAVAEWLTAKL
;
A
#
# COMPACT_ATOMS: atom_id res chain seq x y z
N MET A 1 -24.18 -18.97 -0.95
CA MET A 1 -23.31 -18.15 -1.84
C MET A 1 -22.36 -19.09 -2.56
N ALA A 2 -22.21 -18.99 -3.87
CA ALA A 2 -21.23 -19.77 -4.61
C ALA A 2 -19.81 -19.39 -4.14
N THR A 3 -18.95 -20.38 -3.93
CA THR A 3 -17.55 -20.14 -3.56
C THR A 3 -16.80 -19.58 -4.77
N ILE A 4 -16.27 -18.37 -4.66
CA ILE A 4 -15.47 -17.75 -5.71
C ILE A 4 -14.15 -18.54 -5.83
N LYS A 5 -13.88 -19.09 -7.01
CA LYS A 5 -12.60 -19.74 -7.30
C LYS A 5 -11.54 -18.68 -7.51
N VAL A 6 -10.48 -18.69 -6.68
CA VAL A 6 -9.38 -17.74 -6.75
C VAL A 6 -8.11 -18.47 -7.15
N LYS A 7 -7.48 -18.05 -8.25
CA LYS A 7 -6.13 -18.47 -8.61
C LYS A 7 -5.13 -17.65 -7.80
N ARG A 8 -4.34 -18.32 -6.95
CA ARG A 8 -3.25 -17.71 -6.19
C ARG A 8 -1.91 -18.20 -6.77
N GLN A 9 -1.04 -17.27 -7.12
CA GLN A 9 0.27 -17.56 -7.69
C GLN A 9 1.36 -16.79 -6.95
N SER A 10 2.37 -17.51 -6.44
CA SER A 10 3.59 -16.91 -5.89
C SER A 10 4.67 -16.95 -6.97
N PHE A 11 5.33 -15.83 -7.20
CA PHE A 11 6.36 -15.69 -8.22
C PHE A 11 7.32 -14.55 -7.87
N THR A 12 8.31 -14.32 -8.72
CA THR A 12 9.17 -13.14 -8.66
C THR A 12 9.15 -12.44 -10.01
N PHE A 13 9.29 -11.11 -10.01
CA PHE A 13 9.49 -10.34 -11.24
C PHE A 13 10.72 -9.44 -11.14
N PRO A 14 11.44 -9.20 -12.26
CA PRO A 14 12.67 -8.43 -12.22
C PRO A 14 12.40 -6.92 -12.21
N VAL A 15 13.17 -6.19 -11.39
CA VAL A 15 13.16 -4.72 -11.36
C VAL A 15 14.58 -4.21 -11.18
N ALA A 16 15.15 -3.59 -12.22
CA ALA A 16 16.48 -2.96 -12.18
C ALA A 16 17.59 -3.89 -11.60
N GLY A 17 17.58 -5.15 -11.99
CA GLY A 17 18.54 -6.17 -11.53
C GLY A 17 18.18 -6.89 -10.23
N ASP A 18 17.11 -6.48 -9.58
CA ASP A 18 16.56 -7.11 -8.39
C ASP A 18 15.42 -8.09 -8.75
N SER A 19 15.20 -9.08 -7.89
CA SER A 19 14.07 -10.01 -7.98
C SER A 19 13.07 -9.67 -6.87
N VAL A 20 11.85 -9.29 -7.26
CA VAL A 20 10.78 -8.86 -6.34
C VAL A 20 9.81 -10.01 -6.12
N PRO A 21 9.76 -10.62 -4.93
CA PRO A 21 8.79 -11.66 -4.61
C PRO A 21 7.37 -11.09 -4.53
N ALA A 22 6.41 -11.77 -5.14
CA ALA A 22 5.03 -11.35 -5.22
C ALA A 22 4.04 -12.50 -5.04
N ILE A 23 2.82 -12.15 -4.65
CA ILE A 23 1.64 -13.01 -4.70
C ILE A 23 0.56 -12.29 -5.49
N LEU A 24 0.15 -12.92 -6.59
CA LEU A 24 -1.01 -12.51 -7.36
C LEU A 24 -2.21 -13.36 -6.95
N GLN A 25 -3.34 -12.73 -6.68
CA GLN A 25 -4.63 -13.36 -6.48
C GLN A 25 -5.60 -12.86 -7.53
N CYS A 26 -6.07 -13.76 -8.40
CA CYS A 26 -7.05 -13.46 -9.42
C CYS A 26 -8.30 -14.34 -9.20
N PRO A 27 -9.45 -13.76 -8.85
CA PRO A 27 -10.73 -14.44 -8.94
C PRO A 27 -11.01 -14.91 -10.37
N ALA A 28 -11.73 -16.02 -10.51
CA ALA A 28 -12.19 -16.45 -11.82
C ALA A 28 -13.19 -15.43 -12.37
N SER A 29 -12.94 -14.96 -13.60
CA SER A 29 -13.78 -14.00 -14.32
C SER A 29 -13.66 -14.23 -15.83
N GLU A 30 -14.71 -13.96 -16.58
CA GLU A 30 -14.72 -13.91 -18.03
C GLU A 30 -14.29 -12.53 -18.55
N GLU A 31 -14.47 -11.49 -17.73
CA GLU A 31 -14.12 -10.12 -18.03
C GLU A 31 -12.86 -9.67 -17.24
N PRO A 32 -12.07 -8.72 -17.78
CA PRO A 32 -10.95 -8.15 -17.03
C PRO A 32 -11.39 -7.53 -15.70
N LEU A 33 -10.62 -7.82 -14.66
CA LEU A 33 -10.90 -7.43 -13.28
C LEU A 33 -10.28 -6.09 -12.94
N SER A 34 -10.91 -5.34 -12.05
CA SER A 34 -10.17 -4.32 -11.30
C SER A 34 -9.10 -4.98 -10.44
N ALA A 35 -8.02 -4.26 -10.15
CA ALA A 35 -6.89 -4.80 -9.40
C ALA A 35 -6.32 -3.81 -8.38
N VAL A 36 -5.66 -4.34 -7.34
CA VAL A 36 -5.04 -3.52 -6.30
C VAL A 36 -3.62 -3.99 -6.02
N LEU A 37 -2.65 -3.06 -6.08
CA LEU A 37 -1.31 -3.28 -5.55
C LEU A 37 -1.33 -3.14 -4.03
N LEU A 38 -0.78 -4.12 -3.31
CA LEU A 38 -0.78 -4.21 -1.86
C LEU A 38 0.64 -4.08 -1.30
N LEU A 39 0.86 -3.05 -0.45
CA LEU A 39 2.13 -2.76 0.19
C LEU A 39 2.03 -2.96 1.71
N HIS A 40 2.87 -3.86 2.24
CA HIS A 40 2.84 -4.24 3.66
C HIS A 40 3.57 -3.25 4.57
N GLY A 41 3.34 -3.36 5.88
CA GLY A 41 4.03 -2.59 6.92
C GLY A 41 5.43 -3.09 7.24
N PHE A 42 6.13 -2.33 8.08
CA PHE A 42 7.43 -2.71 8.64
C PHE A 42 7.33 -4.05 9.39
N SER A 43 8.37 -4.87 9.35
CA SER A 43 8.39 -6.22 9.93
C SER A 43 7.27 -7.15 9.44
N SER A 44 6.76 -6.93 8.23
CA SER A 44 5.70 -7.71 7.62
C SER A 44 6.15 -8.30 6.27
N ARG A 45 5.23 -8.88 5.52
CA ARG A 45 5.50 -9.54 4.24
C ARG A 45 4.25 -9.63 3.37
N LYS A 46 4.45 -9.92 2.08
CA LYS A 46 3.38 -10.04 1.07
C LYS A 46 2.26 -11.00 1.46
N GLU A 47 2.57 -12.12 2.14
CA GLU A 47 1.57 -13.11 2.55
C GLU A 47 0.54 -12.48 3.47
N ARG A 48 0.96 -11.63 4.40
CA ARG A 48 0.03 -10.97 5.33
C ARG A 48 -0.96 -10.07 4.61
N MET A 49 -0.52 -9.33 3.59
CA MET A 49 -1.41 -8.52 2.77
C MET A 49 -2.33 -9.38 1.89
N ALA A 50 -1.78 -10.42 1.27
CA ALA A 50 -2.56 -11.34 0.45
C ALA A 50 -3.63 -12.09 1.28
N ASP A 51 -3.29 -12.51 2.50
CA ASP A 51 -4.19 -13.29 3.37
C ASP A 51 -5.21 -12.42 4.13
N SER A 52 -5.04 -11.12 4.17
CA SER A 52 -5.98 -10.16 4.78
C SER A 52 -6.76 -9.41 3.70
N ILE A 53 -6.28 -8.25 3.30
CA ILE A 53 -6.96 -7.38 2.32
C ILE A 53 -7.09 -8.06 0.96
N GLY A 54 -6.10 -8.83 0.49
CA GLY A 54 -6.16 -9.55 -0.78
C GLY A 54 -7.31 -10.57 -0.81
N ARG A 55 -7.52 -11.31 0.28
CA ARG A 55 -8.67 -12.22 0.42
C ARG A 55 -10.00 -11.48 0.41
N ALA A 56 -10.10 -10.34 1.10
CA ALA A 56 -11.31 -9.54 1.15
C ALA A 56 -11.65 -8.92 -0.22
N LEU A 57 -10.64 -8.54 -1.00
CA LEU A 57 -10.79 -8.07 -2.38
C LEU A 57 -11.22 -9.21 -3.31
N ALA A 58 -10.57 -10.38 -3.21
CA ALA A 58 -10.91 -11.55 -4.03
C ALA A 58 -12.37 -12.00 -3.82
N ALA A 59 -12.89 -11.92 -2.58
CA ALA A 59 -14.29 -12.18 -2.28
C ALA A 59 -15.27 -11.17 -2.94
N ARG A 60 -14.74 -10.07 -3.49
CA ARG A 60 -15.48 -9.02 -4.21
C ARG A 60 -15.12 -8.94 -5.69
N HIS A 61 -14.55 -10.01 -6.25
CA HIS A 61 -14.10 -10.09 -7.65
C HIS A 61 -13.05 -9.02 -8.03
N VAL A 62 -12.20 -8.61 -7.11
CA VAL A 62 -11.07 -7.72 -7.35
C VAL A 62 -9.77 -8.50 -7.25
N ALA A 63 -8.91 -8.39 -8.26
CA ALA A 63 -7.58 -8.98 -8.25
C ALA A 63 -6.64 -8.20 -7.31
N SER A 64 -5.58 -8.85 -6.83
CA SER A 64 -4.58 -8.17 -6.02
C SER A 64 -3.17 -8.70 -6.24
N LEU A 65 -2.19 -7.80 -6.21
CA LEU A 65 -0.77 -8.10 -6.23
C LEU A 65 -0.13 -7.62 -4.93
N ALA A 66 0.30 -8.54 -4.08
CA ALA A 66 1.09 -8.23 -2.90
C ALA A 66 2.58 -8.47 -3.17
N ILE A 67 3.43 -7.51 -2.86
CA ILE A 67 4.89 -7.61 -3.06
C ILE A 67 5.65 -7.56 -1.73
N ASP A 68 6.81 -8.22 -1.66
CA ASP A 68 7.74 -8.02 -0.54
C ASP A 68 8.56 -6.75 -0.77
N LEU A 69 8.49 -5.85 0.18
CA LEU A 69 9.33 -4.65 0.21
C LEU A 69 10.82 -5.02 0.41
N PRO A 70 11.76 -4.16 0.02
CA PRO A 70 13.19 -4.39 0.28
C PRO A 70 13.46 -4.76 1.74
N LEU A 71 14.28 -5.78 1.97
CA LEU A 71 14.68 -6.30 3.29
C LEU A 71 13.55 -6.97 4.09
N HIS A 72 12.43 -7.32 3.46
CA HIS A 72 11.30 -7.95 4.11
C HIS A 72 10.91 -9.26 3.42
N GLY A 73 10.20 -10.12 4.16
CA GLY A 73 9.63 -11.36 3.64
C GLY A 73 10.68 -12.31 3.06
N ALA A 74 10.50 -12.76 1.84
CA ALA A 74 11.44 -13.67 1.15
C ALA A 74 12.77 -13.00 0.74
N ARG A 75 12.91 -11.69 0.98
CA ARG A 75 14.14 -10.90 0.72
C ARG A 75 14.87 -10.58 2.00
N ASP A 76 14.44 -11.16 3.10
CA ASP A 76 14.95 -10.89 4.43
C ASP A 76 16.37 -11.45 4.57
N ALA A 77 17.34 -10.54 4.56
CA ALA A 77 18.69 -10.79 5.05
C ALA A 77 18.82 -10.48 6.57
N GLY A 78 17.65 -10.31 7.23
CA GLY A 78 17.54 -9.84 8.60
C GLY A 78 17.64 -8.32 8.72
N PHE A 79 16.88 -7.73 9.65
CA PHE A 79 16.99 -6.30 10.00
C PHE A 79 18.36 -5.91 10.54
N GLU A 80 19.21 -6.87 10.85
CA GLU A 80 20.60 -6.69 11.30
C GLU A 80 21.47 -5.88 10.31
N GLY A 81 21.06 -5.80 9.04
CA GLY A 81 21.72 -5.01 8.00
C GLY A 81 21.23 -3.56 7.84
N ILE A 82 20.16 -3.13 8.54
CA ILE A 82 19.70 -1.74 8.46
C ILE A 82 20.25 -0.95 9.63
N SER A 83 21.37 -0.28 9.43
CA SER A 83 21.72 0.83 10.31
C SER A 83 20.82 2.01 9.96
N PHE A 84 19.80 2.28 10.78
CA PHE A 84 19.03 3.55 10.73
C PHE A 84 19.92 4.77 10.99
N GLN A 85 21.16 4.55 11.41
CA GLN A 85 22.19 5.57 11.56
C GLN A 85 22.82 5.99 10.22
N ASN A 86 22.54 5.25 9.12
CA ASN A 86 22.98 5.62 7.78
C ASN A 86 21.81 6.13 6.93
N PRO A 87 21.53 7.44 6.91
CA PRO A 87 20.39 8.00 6.19
C PRO A 87 20.47 7.77 4.67
N VAL A 88 21.69 7.66 4.11
CA VAL A 88 21.88 7.38 2.68
C VAL A 88 21.39 5.97 2.34
N ALA A 89 21.74 4.98 3.16
CA ALA A 89 21.29 3.60 2.95
C ALA A 89 19.76 3.48 3.09
N VAL A 90 19.16 4.13 4.09
CA VAL A 90 17.71 4.18 4.27
C VAL A 90 17.03 4.78 3.02
N MET A 91 17.57 5.90 2.52
CA MET A 91 17.04 6.57 1.33
C MET A 91 17.15 5.71 0.06
N GLN A 92 18.26 4.99 -0.12
CA GLN A 92 18.41 4.07 -1.25
C GLN A 92 17.36 2.95 -1.20
N LYS A 93 17.09 2.38 -0.02
CA LYS A 93 16.04 1.37 0.17
C LYS A 93 14.64 1.93 -0.08
N TRP A 94 14.38 3.15 0.36
CA TRP A 94 13.13 3.86 0.09
C TRP A 94 12.87 4.02 -1.41
N ARG A 95 13.85 4.60 -2.13
CA ARG A 95 13.77 4.78 -3.59
C ARG A 95 13.62 3.45 -4.34
N ARG A 96 14.27 2.40 -3.82
CA ARG A 96 14.12 1.05 -4.36
C ARG A 96 12.68 0.55 -4.18
N ALA A 97 12.11 0.68 -2.98
CA ALA A 97 10.73 0.28 -2.71
C ALA A 97 9.73 1.01 -3.62
N ILE A 98 9.93 2.32 -3.85
CA ILE A 98 9.09 3.10 -4.78
C ILE A 98 9.20 2.55 -6.21
N ARG A 99 10.41 2.32 -6.73
CA ARG A 99 10.60 1.76 -8.09
C ARG A 99 9.93 0.39 -8.24
N GLU A 100 10.06 -0.46 -7.24
CA GLU A 100 9.45 -1.80 -7.24
C GLU A 100 7.92 -1.74 -7.19
N ALA A 101 7.36 -0.80 -6.43
CA ALA A 101 5.91 -0.58 -6.41
C ALA A 101 5.39 -0.01 -7.75
N HIS A 102 6.13 0.89 -8.41
CA HIS A 102 5.81 1.33 -9.78
C HIS A 102 5.81 0.16 -10.76
N ALA A 103 6.81 -0.72 -10.66
CA ALA A 103 6.86 -1.93 -11.49
C ALA A 103 5.71 -2.91 -11.18
N GLY A 104 5.26 -2.97 -9.92
CA GLY A 104 4.06 -3.73 -9.52
C GLY A 104 2.78 -3.19 -10.15
N LEU A 105 2.60 -1.86 -10.23
CA LEU A 105 1.47 -1.26 -10.95
C LEU A 105 1.54 -1.55 -12.47
N ALA A 106 2.72 -1.41 -13.07
CA ALA A 106 2.92 -1.74 -14.48
C ALA A 106 2.71 -3.24 -14.78
N TYR A 107 3.07 -4.11 -13.85
CA TYR A 107 2.77 -5.54 -13.96
C TYR A 107 1.26 -5.82 -13.98
N LEU A 108 0.49 -5.14 -13.11
CA LEU A 108 -0.97 -5.26 -13.10
C LEU A 108 -1.58 -4.72 -14.39
N GLU A 109 -1.14 -3.56 -14.88
CA GLU A 109 -1.61 -2.96 -16.13
C GLU A 109 -1.39 -3.87 -17.33
N ALA A 110 -0.25 -4.56 -17.39
CA ALA A 110 0.10 -5.47 -18.48
C ALA A 110 -0.51 -6.88 -18.35
N HIS A 111 -1.22 -7.19 -17.26
CA HIS A 111 -1.72 -8.53 -17.00
C HIS A 111 -3.08 -8.75 -17.67
N ASP A 112 -3.20 -9.79 -18.53
CA ASP A 112 -4.37 -10.07 -19.37
C ASP A 112 -5.71 -10.14 -18.61
N ALA A 113 -5.69 -10.57 -17.35
CA ALA A 113 -6.89 -10.65 -16.50
C ALA A 113 -7.25 -9.33 -15.80
N VAL A 114 -6.53 -8.24 -16.02
CA VAL A 114 -6.72 -6.95 -15.34
C VAL A 114 -7.15 -5.87 -16.32
N ASP A 115 -8.12 -5.08 -15.92
CA ASP A 115 -8.46 -3.84 -16.60
C ASP A 115 -7.52 -2.72 -16.11
N GLY A 116 -6.57 -2.32 -16.95
CA GLY A 116 -5.58 -1.30 -16.65
C GLY A 116 -6.17 0.08 -16.29
N ALA A 117 -7.42 0.35 -16.66
CA ALA A 117 -8.13 1.57 -16.26
C ALA A 117 -8.73 1.50 -14.85
N ARG A 118 -8.68 0.35 -14.17
CA ARG A 118 -9.27 0.10 -12.86
C ARG A 118 -8.27 -0.49 -11.87
N ILE A 119 -7.14 0.19 -11.69
CA ILE A 119 -6.08 -0.21 -10.76
C ILE A 119 -6.06 0.74 -9.57
N GLY A 120 -6.00 0.18 -8.37
CA GLY A 120 -5.79 0.91 -7.12
C GLY A 120 -4.49 0.52 -6.42
N ILE A 121 -4.18 1.23 -5.35
CA ILE A 121 -3.07 0.91 -4.46
C ILE A 121 -3.54 0.97 -3.01
N ALA A 122 -3.14 -0.01 -2.21
CA ALA A 122 -3.39 -0.03 -0.78
C ALA A 122 -2.11 -0.29 0.00
N GLY A 123 -1.89 0.49 1.05
CA GLY A 123 -0.74 0.36 1.92
C GLY A 123 -1.11 0.30 3.40
N TYR A 124 -0.33 -0.45 4.17
CA TYR A 124 -0.44 -0.53 5.62
C TYR A 124 0.84 0.02 6.27
N SER A 125 0.71 0.97 7.21
CA SER A 125 1.83 1.54 7.98
C SER A 125 2.97 2.03 7.07
N LEU A 126 4.16 1.43 7.08
CA LEU A 126 5.23 1.72 6.12
C LEU A 126 4.73 1.68 4.67
N GLY A 127 3.92 0.67 4.33
CA GLY A 127 3.31 0.56 3.01
C GLY A 127 2.35 1.71 2.68
N ALA A 128 1.72 2.34 3.68
CA ALA A 128 0.86 3.50 3.47
C ALA A 128 1.68 4.73 3.06
N TYR A 129 2.84 4.96 3.67
CA TYR A 129 3.76 6.02 3.22
C TYR A 129 4.22 5.79 1.78
N LEU A 130 4.63 4.56 1.46
CA LEU A 130 5.05 4.20 0.10
C LEU A 130 3.90 4.34 -0.90
N ALA A 131 2.69 3.87 -0.55
CA ALA A 131 1.51 3.99 -1.42
C ALA A 131 1.18 5.46 -1.73
N THR A 132 1.33 6.36 -0.77
CA THR A 132 1.12 7.80 -0.95
C THR A 132 2.11 8.38 -1.96
N GLU A 133 3.41 8.07 -1.83
CA GLU A 133 4.46 8.56 -2.73
C GLU A 133 4.30 7.96 -4.14
N VAL A 134 4.09 6.65 -4.23
CA VAL A 134 3.90 5.94 -5.51
C VAL A 134 2.68 6.49 -6.25
N ALA A 135 1.55 6.64 -5.58
CA ALA A 135 0.35 7.20 -6.19
C ALA A 135 0.55 8.67 -6.62
N ALA A 136 1.33 9.46 -5.87
CA ALA A 136 1.64 10.84 -6.25
C ALA A 136 2.43 10.97 -7.57
N GLU A 137 3.15 9.92 -7.96
CA GLU A 137 4.03 9.88 -9.13
C GLU A 137 3.48 9.00 -10.27
N ASN A 138 2.43 8.19 -10.01
CA ASN A 138 1.91 7.21 -10.95
C ASN A 138 0.40 7.34 -11.15
N ALA A 139 -0.01 7.67 -12.36
CA ALA A 139 -1.40 7.85 -12.72
C ALA A 139 -2.21 6.53 -12.78
N LEU A 140 -1.55 5.37 -12.82
CA LEU A 140 -2.22 4.05 -12.78
C LEU A 140 -2.94 3.79 -11.44
N ALA A 141 -2.51 4.43 -10.36
CA ALA A 141 -3.20 4.33 -9.07
C ALA A 141 -4.45 5.22 -9.06
N HIS A 142 -5.58 4.74 -9.60
CA HIS A 142 -6.83 5.48 -9.71
C HIS A 142 -7.56 5.67 -8.37
N ALA A 143 -7.37 4.76 -7.41
CA ALA A 143 -7.88 4.86 -6.05
C ALA A 143 -6.79 4.48 -5.04
N VAL A 144 -6.72 5.18 -3.91
CA VAL A 144 -5.67 5.03 -2.90
C VAL A 144 -6.29 4.73 -1.53
N ALA A 145 -5.86 3.65 -0.90
CA ALA A 145 -6.29 3.29 0.45
C ALA A 145 -5.09 3.17 1.40
N LEU A 146 -5.13 3.91 2.50
CA LEU A 146 -4.07 3.98 3.51
C LEU A 146 -4.60 3.47 4.85
N ALA A 147 -4.12 2.31 5.29
CA ALA A 147 -4.41 1.80 6.62
C ALA A 147 -3.25 2.12 7.58
N ALA A 148 -3.56 2.69 8.73
CA ALA A 148 -2.57 3.20 9.68
C ALA A 148 -1.52 4.09 8.99
N GLY A 149 -1.98 4.99 8.12
CA GLY A 149 -1.19 6.01 7.42
C GLY A 149 -1.26 7.35 8.16
N GLY A 150 -0.25 8.19 7.98
CA GLY A 150 -0.20 9.51 8.61
C GLY A 150 0.93 10.39 8.09
N ASP A 151 1.03 11.58 8.64
CA ASP A 151 2.20 12.45 8.46
C ASP A 151 3.40 11.91 9.27
N LEU A 152 4.58 12.40 8.96
CA LEU A 152 5.78 12.09 9.75
C LEU A 152 5.63 12.71 11.15
N PRO A 153 5.87 11.94 12.23
CA PRO A 153 5.80 12.48 13.58
C PRO A 153 6.70 13.70 13.77
N ALA A 154 6.20 14.72 14.45
CA ALA A 154 6.97 15.95 14.68
C ALA A 154 8.28 15.72 15.43
N GLN A 155 8.32 14.67 16.28
CA GLN A 155 9.48 14.30 17.09
C GLN A 155 10.43 13.32 16.37
N MET A 156 10.17 12.96 15.09
CA MET A 156 11.04 12.06 14.34
C MET A 156 12.43 12.66 14.21
N PRO A 157 13.50 11.93 14.61
CA PRO A 157 14.86 12.37 14.37
C PRO A 157 15.09 12.61 12.88
N PHE A 158 15.77 13.71 12.56
CA PHE A 158 16.06 14.10 11.16
C PHE A 158 14.81 14.31 10.28
N ALA A 159 13.63 14.61 10.87
CA ALA A 159 12.39 14.87 10.11
C ALA A 159 12.57 15.83 8.92
N PRO A 160 13.31 16.96 9.00
CA PRO A 160 13.55 17.84 7.85
C PRO A 160 14.28 17.13 6.71
N LEU A 161 15.26 16.28 7.01
CA LEU A 161 15.98 15.51 5.99
C LEU A 161 15.08 14.44 5.36
N VAL A 162 14.30 13.71 6.16
CA VAL A 162 13.35 12.73 5.66
C VAL A 162 12.31 13.42 4.77
N ARG A 163 11.74 14.54 5.20
CA ARG A 163 10.78 15.34 4.41
C ARG A 163 11.36 15.87 3.10
N SER A 164 12.66 16.10 3.01
CA SER A 164 13.27 16.54 1.75
C SER A 164 13.19 15.48 0.65
N VAL A 165 13.00 14.21 1.03
CA VAL A 165 13.00 13.03 0.15
C VAL A 165 11.64 12.35 0.08
N ALA A 166 10.96 12.27 1.23
CA ALA A 166 9.66 11.60 1.38
C ALA A 166 8.79 12.49 2.28
N ASP A 167 8.00 13.37 1.69
CA ASP A 167 7.05 14.23 2.39
C ASP A 167 5.62 13.76 2.12
N PRO A 168 4.99 13.01 3.05
CA PRO A 168 3.64 12.49 2.86
C PRO A 168 2.61 13.59 2.58
N ARG A 169 2.74 14.76 3.23
CA ARG A 169 1.82 15.88 3.00
C ARG A 169 1.96 16.49 1.60
N ARG A 170 3.18 16.54 1.07
CA ARG A 170 3.41 17.00 -0.31
C ARG A 170 2.91 15.96 -1.31
N ALA A 171 3.14 14.70 -1.04
CA ALA A 171 2.72 13.60 -1.89
C ALA A 171 1.19 13.50 -1.95
N VAL A 172 0.49 13.53 -0.80
CA VAL A 172 -0.98 13.38 -0.76
C VAL A 172 -1.71 14.51 -1.49
N ARG A 173 -1.16 15.72 -1.53
CA ARG A 173 -1.72 16.85 -2.32
C ARG A 173 -1.72 16.58 -3.82
N LYS A 174 -0.76 15.79 -4.31
CA LYS A 174 -0.68 15.41 -5.74
C LYS A 174 -1.72 14.35 -6.14
N LEU A 175 -2.45 13.80 -5.18
CA LEU A 175 -3.57 12.88 -5.44
C LEU A 175 -4.84 13.62 -5.90
N ALA A 176 -4.83 14.92 -6.05
CA ALA A 176 -5.99 15.74 -6.37
C ALA A 176 -6.87 15.13 -7.48
N GLY A 177 -8.18 14.98 -7.19
CA GLY A 177 -9.16 14.34 -8.07
C GLY A 177 -9.21 12.81 -7.98
N ARG A 178 -8.25 12.15 -7.32
CA ARG A 178 -8.28 10.68 -7.11
C ARG A 178 -8.83 10.35 -5.72
N PRO A 179 -9.75 9.36 -5.62
CA PRO A 179 -10.31 8.94 -4.36
C PRO A 179 -9.25 8.46 -3.38
N LEU A 180 -9.26 9.01 -2.17
CA LEU A 180 -8.41 8.63 -1.05
C LEU A 180 -9.25 8.14 0.12
N LEU A 181 -8.98 6.94 0.61
CA LEU A 181 -9.45 6.45 1.91
C LEU A 181 -8.28 6.38 2.87
N MET A 182 -8.44 6.96 4.05
CA MET A 182 -7.60 6.67 5.21
C MET A 182 -8.43 5.93 6.26
N ILE A 183 -7.85 4.88 6.87
CA ILE A 183 -8.49 4.13 7.95
C ILE A 183 -7.48 3.91 9.08
N ASN A 184 -7.77 4.46 10.27
CA ASN A 184 -6.81 4.57 11.36
C ASN A 184 -7.42 4.18 12.72
N GLY A 185 -6.57 3.68 13.60
CA GLY A 185 -6.96 3.34 14.97
C GLY A 185 -7.00 4.58 15.88
N ARG A 186 -8.08 4.72 16.68
CA ARG A 186 -8.21 5.83 17.64
C ARG A 186 -7.15 5.78 18.75
N PHE A 187 -6.60 4.60 19.01
CA PHE A 187 -5.60 4.36 20.07
C PHE A 187 -4.25 3.93 19.50
N ASP A 188 -3.99 4.24 18.22
CA ASP A 188 -2.72 3.96 17.59
C ASP A 188 -1.61 4.83 18.20
N ARG A 189 -0.56 4.17 18.73
CA ARG A 189 0.60 4.81 19.33
C ARG A 189 1.80 4.89 18.38
N THR A 190 1.72 4.22 17.25
CA THR A 190 2.76 4.21 16.21
C THR A 190 2.52 5.33 15.20
N ILE A 191 1.31 5.36 14.64
CA ILE A 191 0.81 6.46 13.81
C ILE A 191 -0.33 7.10 14.59
N ARG A 192 -0.01 8.16 15.31
CA ARG A 192 -0.95 8.78 16.24
C ARG A 192 -2.13 9.40 15.49
N PRO A 193 -3.30 9.51 16.12
CA PRO A 193 -4.48 10.13 15.51
C PRO A 193 -4.20 11.54 14.93
N GLU A 194 -3.38 12.33 15.62
CA GLU A 194 -2.99 13.66 15.15
C GLU A 194 -2.12 13.63 13.89
N ASP A 195 -1.24 12.62 13.73
CA ASP A 195 -0.43 12.44 12.52
C ASP A 195 -1.31 11.99 11.34
N ALA A 196 -2.30 11.12 11.60
CA ALA A 196 -3.29 10.72 10.60
C ALA A 196 -4.16 11.91 10.16
N GLN A 197 -4.66 12.70 11.10
CA GLN A 197 -5.46 13.90 10.83
C GLN A 197 -4.65 14.93 10.03
N SER A 198 -3.38 15.15 10.38
CA SER A 198 -2.48 16.07 9.68
C SER A 198 -2.30 15.69 8.19
N LEU A 199 -2.17 14.39 7.89
CA LEU A 199 -2.09 13.92 6.50
C LEU A 199 -3.42 14.09 5.78
N PHE A 200 -4.53 13.72 6.44
CA PHE A 200 -5.87 13.86 5.88
C PHE A 200 -6.21 15.31 5.55
N ASP A 201 -5.90 16.25 6.45
CA ASP A 201 -6.16 17.67 6.23
C ASP A 201 -5.36 18.23 5.04
N ALA A 202 -4.16 17.70 4.80
CA ALA A 202 -3.32 18.07 3.66
C ALA A 202 -3.82 17.53 2.32
N ALA A 203 -4.62 16.46 2.31
CA ALA A 203 -5.13 15.83 1.11
C ALA A 203 -6.23 16.68 0.44
N SER A 204 -6.31 16.58 -0.90
CA SER A 204 -7.40 17.18 -1.70
C SER A 204 -8.58 16.21 -1.81
N GLU A 205 -9.76 16.75 -2.12
CA GLU A 205 -10.95 15.93 -2.42
C GLU A 205 -10.78 15.15 -3.75
N PRO A 206 -11.45 13.98 -3.89
CA PRO A 206 -12.33 13.34 -2.93
C PRO A 206 -11.55 12.49 -1.90
N LYS A 207 -11.81 12.71 -0.62
CA LYS A 207 -11.12 12.01 0.48
C LYS A 207 -12.07 11.57 1.59
N GLU A 208 -11.70 10.50 2.30
CA GLU A 208 -12.47 9.95 3.41
C GLU A 208 -11.53 9.48 4.52
N LEU A 209 -11.85 9.80 5.78
CA LEU A 209 -11.13 9.31 6.95
C LEU A 209 -12.10 8.52 7.83
N ARG A 210 -11.77 7.25 8.08
CA ARG A 210 -12.52 6.36 8.96
C ARG A 210 -11.68 5.98 10.16
N TRP A 211 -12.31 5.93 11.32
CA TRP A 211 -11.68 5.54 12.57
C TRP A 211 -12.24 4.20 13.06
N TYR A 212 -11.37 3.31 13.53
CA TYR A 212 -11.77 2.12 14.27
C TYR A 212 -11.31 2.20 15.73
N ASP A 213 -12.03 1.55 16.62
CA ASP A 213 -11.68 1.45 18.03
C ASP A 213 -10.60 0.36 18.20
N GLY A 214 -9.34 0.78 18.12
CA GLY A 214 -8.18 -0.11 18.17
C GLY A 214 -6.86 0.65 18.06
N GLY A 215 -5.77 -0.09 18.17
CA GLY A 215 -4.40 0.40 18.02
C GLY A 215 -3.91 0.34 16.57
N HIS A 216 -2.60 0.05 16.41
CA HIS A 216 -1.93 0.07 15.10
C HIS A 216 -2.45 -1.00 14.13
N TRP A 217 -2.92 -2.16 14.63
CA TRP A 217 -3.40 -3.26 13.81
C TRP A 217 -4.89 -3.12 13.52
N PRO A 218 -5.29 -3.01 12.23
CA PRO A 218 -6.70 -2.89 11.87
C PRO A 218 -7.44 -4.21 12.16
N PRO A 219 -8.65 -4.15 12.76
CA PRO A 219 -9.51 -5.32 12.90
C PRO A 219 -10.06 -5.76 11.54
N GLN A 220 -10.64 -6.97 11.48
CA GLN A 220 -11.21 -7.51 10.23
C GLN A 220 -12.24 -6.57 9.61
N SER A 221 -13.07 -5.94 10.42
CA SER A 221 -14.08 -4.97 9.94
C SER A 221 -13.46 -3.78 9.20
N ALA A 222 -12.29 -3.30 9.64
CA ALA A 222 -11.56 -2.24 8.96
C ALA A 222 -10.95 -2.73 7.64
N ILE A 223 -10.46 -3.98 7.60
CA ILE A 223 -9.96 -4.62 6.38
C ILE A 223 -11.08 -4.76 5.35
N ASP A 224 -12.25 -5.24 5.79
CA ASP A 224 -13.43 -5.40 4.93
C ASP A 224 -13.94 -4.06 4.40
N ALA A 225 -13.91 -3.01 5.22
CA ALA A 225 -14.28 -1.65 4.82
C ALA A 225 -13.33 -1.07 3.74
N VAL A 226 -12.02 -1.34 3.84
CA VAL A 226 -11.06 -0.97 2.79
C VAL A 226 -11.34 -1.71 1.49
N ALA A 227 -11.60 -3.02 1.56
CA ALA A 227 -11.89 -3.82 0.37
C ALA A 227 -13.20 -3.38 -0.32
N GLU A 228 -14.25 -3.13 0.47
CA GLU A 228 -15.53 -2.62 -0.03
C GLU A 228 -15.37 -1.26 -0.72
N TRP A 229 -14.65 -0.34 -0.06
CA TRP A 229 -14.43 0.99 -0.60
C TRP A 229 -13.62 0.95 -1.91
N LEU A 230 -12.53 0.17 -1.98
CA LEU A 230 -11.75 -0.01 -3.20
C LEU A 230 -12.60 -0.61 -4.34
N THR A 231 -13.42 -1.63 -4.04
CA THR A 231 -14.32 -2.24 -5.02
C THR A 231 -15.32 -1.23 -5.59
N ALA A 232 -15.78 -0.27 -4.78
CA ALA A 232 -16.73 0.74 -5.21
C ALA A 232 -16.08 1.91 -6.00
N LYS A 233 -14.73 2.06 -5.93
CA LYS A 233 -13.98 3.14 -6.59
C LYS A 233 -13.23 2.68 -7.83
N LEU A 234 -13.13 1.38 -8.06
CA LEU A 234 -12.49 0.74 -9.20
C LEU A 234 -13.52 0.02 -10.08
#